data_27968f6484bd2e7def0fd37811dc7c8f
#
_entry.id   27968f6484bd2e7def0fd37811dc7c8f
#
_cell.length_a   1.000
_cell.length_b   1.000
_cell.length_c   1.000
_cell.angle_alpha   90.00
_cell.angle_beta   90.00
_cell.angle_gamma   90.00
#
_symmetry.space_group_name_H-M   'P 1'
#
loop_
_entity.id
_entity.type
_entity.pdbx_description
1 polymer ?
#
loop_
_entity_poly.entity_id
_entity_poly.type
_entity_poly.pdbx_seq_one_letter_code
_entity_poly.pdbx_strand_id
1 'polypeptide(L)'
;MQTPFPTLFKTAAAAASILIMNACSPASEDNAGQPESETGDGDSNAIAKAGFGETKAGEATEIYTLTNKNGLIAKVTTYGATLVELHLPDKDGNLVDVINGFDNVAGYEGEGNQYFGCTTGRVCNRIAKGKFTLDGEEYTLATNNDPNHLHGGGDKALSKQVWKAEPSADAQAVTFSLISPDGEEGYPGNLSMKVTYTLTDENELRIDYEATTDKATPVNLTNHAYFNL
;
A
#
# COMPACT_ATOMS: atom_id res chain seq x y z
N MET A 1 33.47 18.39 -34.22
CA MET A 1 34.31 17.33 -33.64
C MET A 1 33.38 16.32 -32.97
N GLN A 2 33.22 15.18 -33.62
CA GLN A 2 32.39 14.08 -33.11
C GLN A 2 33.30 13.09 -32.39
N THR A 3 32.90 12.65 -31.19
CA THR A 3 33.56 11.53 -30.49
C THR A 3 32.63 10.31 -30.53
N PRO A 4 33.14 9.11 -30.79
CA PRO A 4 32.34 7.92 -31.04
C PRO A 4 31.97 7.16 -29.75
N PHE A 5 30.82 6.47 -29.81
CA PHE A 5 30.31 5.52 -28.80
C PHE A 5 31.12 4.21 -28.84
N PRO A 6 31.35 3.55 -27.69
CA PRO A 6 31.95 2.21 -27.68
C PRO A 6 30.87 1.10 -27.74
N THR A 7 31.34 0.04 -28.34
CA THR A 7 30.70 -1.16 -28.86
C THR A 7 30.18 -2.13 -27.80
N LEU A 8 29.10 -2.76 -28.16
CA LEU A 8 28.38 -3.85 -27.53
C LEU A 8 29.23 -5.13 -27.36
N PHE A 9 29.27 -5.70 -26.15
CA PHE A 9 29.75 -7.07 -25.93
C PHE A 9 28.59 -8.04 -25.78
N LYS A 10 28.51 -9.00 -26.70
CA LYS A 10 27.63 -10.19 -26.60
C LYS A 10 28.36 -11.24 -25.74
N THR A 11 27.69 -11.80 -24.74
CA THR A 11 28.11 -13.03 -24.07
C THR A 11 27.14 -14.16 -24.38
N ALA A 12 27.71 -15.28 -24.75
CA ALA A 12 27.00 -16.48 -25.20
C ALA A 12 26.49 -17.30 -24.01
N ALA A 13 25.29 -17.87 -24.17
CA ALA A 13 24.73 -18.86 -23.27
C ALA A 13 25.30 -20.25 -23.56
N ALA A 14 25.78 -20.95 -22.53
CA ALA A 14 26.13 -22.37 -22.60
C ALA A 14 24.97 -23.20 -22.00
N ALA A 15 24.40 -24.09 -22.81
CA ALA A 15 23.43 -25.07 -22.39
C ALA A 15 24.14 -26.31 -21.84
N ALA A 16 23.80 -26.74 -20.64
CA ALA A 16 24.21 -28.02 -20.07
C ALA A 16 23.03 -29.03 -20.11
N SER A 17 23.17 -30.09 -20.91
CA SER A 17 22.22 -31.20 -20.98
C SER A 17 22.53 -32.19 -19.87
N ILE A 18 21.55 -32.53 -19.03
CA ILE A 18 21.64 -33.64 -18.07
C ILE A 18 20.79 -34.79 -18.57
N LEU A 19 21.48 -35.94 -18.76
CA LEU A 19 20.94 -37.22 -19.18
C LEU A 19 20.32 -37.93 -17.97
N ILE A 20 19.03 -38.28 -18.02
CA ILE A 20 18.36 -39.11 -17.00
C ILE A 20 18.32 -40.54 -17.47
N MET A 21 18.96 -41.43 -16.72
CA MET A 21 18.83 -42.89 -16.92
C MET A 21 17.62 -43.44 -16.16
N ASN A 22 16.79 -44.16 -16.89
CA ASN A 22 15.66 -44.95 -16.41
C ASN A 22 16.15 -46.27 -15.80
N ALA A 23 15.68 -46.62 -14.61
CA ALA A 23 15.75 -47.97 -14.07
C ALA A 23 14.35 -48.43 -13.66
N CYS A 24 13.94 -49.58 -14.17
CA CYS A 24 12.62 -50.20 -14.02
C CYS A 24 12.58 -51.19 -12.85
N SER A 25 11.46 -51.15 -12.08
CA SER A 25 10.60 -52.22 -11.52
C SER A 25 11.05 -53.09 -10.32
N PRO A 26 10.13 -53.77 -9.61
CA PRO A 26 8.65 -53.79 -9.64
C PRO A 26 7.93 -53.68 -8.28
N ALA A 27 6.61 -53.70 -8.37
CA ALA A 27 5.51 -53.58 -7.43
C ALA A 27 5.56 -54.33 -6.10
N SER A 28 4.93 -53.68 -5.07
CA SER A 28 4.05 -54.37 -4.11
C SER A 28 2.90 -53.41 -3.74
N GLU A 29 1.68 -53.94 -3.85
CA GLU A 29 0.42 -53.35 -3.45
C GLU A 29 0.37 -53.25 -1.92
N ASP A 30 0.06 -52.04 -1.40
CA ASP A 30 -0.65 -51.89 -0.14
C ASP A 30 -1.54 -50.66 -0.19
N ASN A 31 -2.82 -50.95 -0.03
CA ASN A 31 -3.95 -50.06 0.01
C ASN A 31 -3.92 -49.23 1.31
N ALA A 32 -3.70 -47.92 1.23
CA ALA A 32 -3.93 -47.02 2.35
C ALA A 32 -4.43 -45.66 1.85
N GLY A 33 -5.72 -45.43 2.11
CA GLY A 33 -6.41 -44.17 2.34
C GLY A 33 -5.97 -42.96 1.53
N GLN A 34 -6.74 -42.60 0.47
CA GLN A 34 -6.75 -41.23 -0.03
C GLN A 34 -7.11 -40.28 1.11
N PRO A 35 -6.39 -39.19 1.36
CA PRO A 35 -6.93 -38.11 2.14
C PRO A 35 -8.08 -37.50 1.33
N GLU A 36 -9.26 -37.54 1.90
CA GLU A 36 -10.40 -36.73 1.45
C GLU A 36 -9.95 -35.30 1.34
N SER A 37 -10.01 -34.73 0.14
CA SER A 37 -9.92 -33.30 -0.05
C SER A 37 -11.12 -32.69 0.64
N GLU A 38 -10.93 -32.16 1.84
CA GLU A 38 -11.86 -31.20 2.41
C GLU A 38 -11.89 -30.01 1.43
N THR A 39 -12.90 -30.03 0.56
CA THR A 39 -13.38 -28.81 -0.09
C THR A 39 -14.05 -28.01 0.99
N GLY A 40 -13.24 -27.29 1.78
CA GLY A 40 -13.74 -26.23 2.60
C GLY A 40 -14.41 -25.23 1.67
N ASP A 41 -15.69 -25.05 1.85
CA ASP A 41 -16.48 -23.94 1.31
C ASP A 41 -15.87 -22.68 1.94
N GLY A 42 -14.74 -22.21 1.37
CA GLY A 42 -14.06 -21.00 1.76
C GLY A 42 -15.02 -19.87 1.46
N ASP A 43 -15.43 -19.16 2.49
CA ASP A 43 -16.21 -17.94 2.40
C ASP A 43 -15.61 -17.06 1.29
N SER A 44 -16.30 -16.99 0.15
CA SER A 44 -15.83 -16.34 -1.07
C SER A 44 -15.63 -14.82 -0.90
N ASN A 45 -15.89 -14.33 0.32
CA ASN A 45 -15.82 -12.92 0.71
C ASN A 45 -14.63 -12.63 1.64
N ALA A 46 -13.81 -13.62 2.01
CA ALA A 46 -12.69 -13.43 2.92
C ALA A 46 -11.59 -12.55 2.29
N ILE A 47 -11.25 -11.46 2.96
CA ILE A 47 -10.15 -10.56 2.56
C ILE A 47 -8.82 -11.27 2.84
N ALA A 48 -8.02 -11.49 1.81
CA ALA A 48 -6.70 -12.08 1.96
C ALA A 48 -5.73 -11.07 2.62
N LYS A 49 -4.93 -11.57 3.58
CA LYS A 49 -3.92 -10.80 4.31
C LYS A 49 -2.57 -11.48 4.21
N ALA A 50 -1.50 -10.68 4.01
CA ALA A 50 -0.12 -11.15 3.99
C ALA A 50 0.81 -10.15 4.69
N GLY A 51 2.04 -10.58 5.03
CA GLY A 51 3.09 -9.66 5.46
C GLY A 51 3.55 -8.79 4.29
N PHE A 52 3.87 -7.51 4.57
CA PHE A 52 4.39 -6.57 3.57
C PHE A 52 5.83 -6.13 3.87
N GLY A 53 6.44 -6.72 4.88
CA GLY A 53 7.78 -6.45 5.37
C GLY A 53 7.80 -5.69 6.69
N GLU A 54 9.00 -5.35 7.14
CA GLU A 54 9.24 -4.54 8.36
C GLU A 54 9.79 -3.18 7.98
N THR A 55 9.33 -2.14 8.67
CA THR A 55 9.86 -0.77 8.52
C THR A 55 11.31 -0.71 9.02
N LYS A 56 12.04 0.36 8.69
CA LYS A 56 13.39 0.63 9.25
C LYS A 56 13.38 0.73 10.79
N ALA A 57 12.22 1.03 11.38
CA ALA A 57 12.03 1.06 12.84
C ALA A 57 11.72 -0.33 13.44
N GLY A 58 11.59 -1.39 12.60
CA GLY A 58 11.29 -2.75 13.03
C GLY A 58 9.80 -3.03 13.27
N GLU A 59 8.91 -2.18 12.76
CA GLU A 59 7.46 -2.39 12.82
C GLU A 59 7.00 -3.27 11.66
N ALA A 60 6.31 -4.37 11.96
CA ALA A 60 5.74 -5.26 10.95
C ALA A 60 4.60 -4.56 10.21
N THR A 61 4.56 -4.71 8.88
CA THR A 61 3.51 -4.18 8.03
C THR A 61 2.76 -5.30 7.32
N GLU A 62 1.49 -5.05 7.02
CA GLU A 62 0.58 -6.00 6.40
C GLU A 62 0.01 -5.43 5.11
N ILE A 63 -0.35 -6.30 4.17
CA ILE A 63 -1.06 -5.96 2.94
C ILE A 63 -2.37 -6.75 2.88
N TYR A 64 -3.44 -6.09 2.50
CA TYR A 64 -4.79 -6.62 2.37
C TYR A 64 -5.19 -6.61 0.90
N THR A 65 -5.74 -7.72 0.41
CA THR A 65 -6.21 -7.86 -0.97
C THR A 65 -7.72 -7.91 -0.97
N LEU A 66 -8.34 -6.93 -1.59
CA LEU A 66 -9.77 -6.84 -1.86
C LEU A 66 -10.03 -7.36 -3.27
N THR A 67 -11.04 -8.23 -3.43
CA THR A 67 -11.41 -8.79 -4.73
C THR A 67 -12.93 -8.75 -4.87
N ASN A 68 -13.45 -8.03 -5.86
CA ASN A 68 -14.89 -7.99 -6.09
C ASN A 68 -15.37 -9.18 -6.96
N LYS A 69 -16.69 -9.34 -7.11
CA LYS A 69 -17.29 -10.43 -7.89
C LYS A 69 -16.92 -10.42 -9.37
N ASN A 70 -16.47 -9.28 -9.89
CA ASN A 70 -16.05 -9.13 -11.27
C ASN A 70 -14.55 -9.41 -11.48
N GLY A 71 -13.84 -9.79 -10.41
CA GLY A 71 -12.42 -10.13 -10.44
C GLY A 71 -11.46 -8.95 -10.40
N LEU A 72 -11.95 -7.72 -10.18
CA LEU A 72 -11.07 -6.58 -9.92
C LEU A 72 -10.36 -6.76 -8.58
N ILE A 73 -9.11 -6.30 -8.50
CA ILE A 73 -8.28 -6.44 -7.29
C ILE A 73 -7.75 -5.08 -6.87
N ALA A 74 -7.88 -4.77 -5.58
CA ALA A 74 -7.18 -3.64 -4.95
C ALA A 74 -6.33 -4.16 -3.79
N LYS A 75 -5.07 -3.71 -3.68
CA LYS A 75 -4.22 -4.06 -2.56
C LYS A 75 -3.87 -2.81 -1.76
N VAL A 76 -4.03 -2.89 -0.44
CA VAL A 76 -3.80 -1.78 0.49
C VAL A 76 -2.95 -2.24 1.66
N THR A 77 -1.96 -1.43 2.07
CA THR A 77 -1.04 -1.76 3.17
C THR A 77 -1.26 -0.90 4.40
N THR A 78 -0.88 -1.43 5.56
CA THR A 78 -0.90 -0.69 6.83
C THR A 78 0.10 0.46 6.87
N TYR A 79 1.17 0.45 6.08
CA TYR A 79 2.11 1.56 6.01
C TYR A 79 1.51 2.74 5.24
N GLY A 80 1.23 3.85 5.94
CA GLY A 80 0.62 5.04 5.36
C GLY A 80 -0.84 4.86 4.90
N ALA A 81 -1.53 3.77 5.28
CA ALA A 81 -2.82 3.38 4.71
C ALA A 81 -2.79 3.51 3.18
N THR A 82 -1.83 2.85 2.53
CA THR A 82 -1.43 3.08 1.13
C THR A 82 -2.14 2.13 0.18
N LEU A 83 -2.72 2.67 -0.90
CA LEU A 83 -3.13 1.90 -2.08
C LEU A 83 -1.87 1.50 -2.85
N VAL A 84 -1.58 0.18 -2.89
CA VAL A 84 -0.35 -0.39 -3.47
C VAL A 84 -0.55 -0.81 -4.91
N GLU A 85 -1.66 -1.50 -5.20
CA GLU A 85 -2.01 -2.02 -6.52
C GLU A 85 -3.50 -1.85 -6.78
N LEU A 86 -3.86 -1.63 -8.04
CA LEU A 86 -5.23 -1.68 -8.54
C LEU A 86 -5.23 -2.38 -9.91
N HIS A 87 -5.74 -3.62 -9.93
CA HIS A 87 -5.79 -4.42 -11.15
C HIS A 87 -7.15 -4.26 -11.84
N LEU A 88 -7.10 -3.77 -13.06
CA LEU A 88 -8.26 -3.57 -13.93
C LEU A 88 -8.06 -4.36 -15.24
N PRO A 89 -9.15 -4.81 -15.90
CA PRO A 89 -9.04 -5.45 -17.20
C PRO A 89 -8.60 -4.45 -18.27
N ASP A 90 -7.60 -4.84 -19.09
CA ASP A 90 -7.25 -4.12 -20.32
C ASP A 90 -8.30 -4.38 -21.43
N LYS A 91 -8.07 -3.84 -22.63
CA LYS A 91 -8.96 -4.03 -23.79
C LYS A 91 -9.11 -5.50 -24.24
N ASP A 92 -8.20 -6.38 -23.83
CA ASP A 92 -8.19 -7.80 -24.18
C ASP A 92 -8.71 -8.66 -23.01
N GLY A 93 -9.06 -8.03 -21.87
CA GLY A 93 -9.58 -8.67 -20.66
C GLY A 93 -8.50 -9.17 -19.69
N ASN A 94 -7.22 -8.86 -19.91
CA ASN A 94 -6.16 -9.22 -18.98
C ASN A 94 -6.12 -8.21 -17.83
N LEU A 95 -5.99 -8.70 -16.59
CA LEU A 95 -5.79 -7.83 -15.43
C LEU A 95 -4.40 -7.21 -15.46
N VAL A 96 -4.34 -5.89 -15.39
CA VAL A 96 -3.11 -5.09 -15.33
C VAL A 96 -3.16 -4.15 -14.14
N ASP A 97 -2.04 -4.00 -13.43
CA ASP A 97 -1.92 -3.01 -12.37
C ASP A 97 -1.76 -1.61 -12.96
N VAL A 98 -2.62 -0.69 -12.54
CA VAL A 98 -2.64 0.70 -13.01
C VAL A 98 -2.13 1.69 -11.97
N ILE A 99 -1.50 1.23 -10.88
CA ILE A 99 -0.95 2.07 -9.79
C ILE A 99 0.58 1.97 -9.76
N ASN A 100 1.26 3.09 -9.69
CA ASN A 100 2.68 3.10 -9.39
C ASN A 100 2.90 2.83 -7.89
N GLY A 101 3.70 1.82 -7.57
CA GLY A 101 3.94 1.37 -6.21
C GLY A 101 5.23 0.56 -6.07
N PHE A 102 5.37 -0.13 -4.93
CA PHE A 102 6.50 -1.01 -4.62
C PHE A 102 5.99 -2.32 -4.01
N ASP A 103 6.75 -3.39 -4.18
CA ASP A 103 6.39 -4.76 -3.75
C ASP A 103 6.49 -4.99 -2.23
N ASN A 104 7.07 -4.05 -1.49
CA ASN A 104 7.27 -4.15 -0.04
C ASN A 104 7.47 -2.77 0.61
N VAL A 105 7.41 -2.71 1.94
CA VAL A 105 7.56 -1.46 2.71
C VAL A 105 8.91 -0.79 2.52
N ALA A 106 9.99 -1.54 2.26
CA ALA A 106 11.33 -0.96 2.07
C ALA A 106 11.39 -0.03 0.84
N GLY A 107 10.62 -0.34 -0.21
CA GLY A 107 10.46 0.55 -1.37
C GLY A 107 9.77 1.87 -0.99
N TYR A 108 8.74 1.80 -0.14
CA TYR A 108 8.03 2.99 0.35
C TYR A 108 8.86 3.85 1.29
N GLU A 109 9.81 3.27 2.03
CA GLU A 109 10.78 4.00 2.85
C GLU A 109 12.04 4.45 2.07
N GLY A 110 12.12 4.09 0.79
CA GLY A 110 13.23 4.44 -0.10
C GLY A 110 13.14 5.86 -0.66
N GLU A 111 14.27 6.39 -1.15
CA GLU A 111 14.35 7.73 -1.75
C GLU A 111 13.54 7.84 -3.07
N GLY A 112 13.23 6.71 -3.72
CA GLY A 112 12.42 6.65 -4.94
C GLY A 112 10.93 6.89 -4.72
N ASN A 113 10.45 6.83 -3.48
CA ASN A 113 9.04 7.04 -3.17
C ASN A 113 8.64 8.52 -3.25
N GLN A 114 7.68 8.83 -4.13
CA GLN A 114 7.10 10.15 -4.32
C GLN A 114 5.67 10.21 -3.75
N TYR A 115 5.46 9.70 -2.54
CA TYR A 115 4.14 9.57 -1.89
C TYR A 115 3.17 8.62 -2.62
N PHE A 116 3.65 7.62 -3.33
CA PHE A 116 2.82 6.71 -4.11
C PHE A 116 1.72 6.06 -3.27
N GLY A 117 0.46 6.31 -3.65
CA GLY A 117 -0.73 5.69 -3.09
C GLY A 117 -1.04 5.94 -1.63
N CYS A 118 -0.19 6.67 -0.88
CA CYS A 118 -0.36 6.84 0.57
C CYS A 118 -1.47 7.83 0.93
N THR A 119 -1.95 7.73 2.17
CA THR A 119 -2.77 8.77 2.81
C THR A 119 -1.86 9.90 3.27
N THR A 120 -2.00 11.08 2.65
CA THR A 120 -1.30 12.29 3.05
C THR A 120 -2.14 13.13 4.01
N GLY A 121 -1.52 13.70 5.02
CA GLY A 121 -2.16 14.50 6.08
C GLY A 121 -1.17 14.76 7.23
N ARG A 122 -1.58 15.59 8.28
CA ARG A 122 -2.96 16.10 8.46
C ARG A 122 -3.44 17.03 7.35
N VAL A 123 -2.57 17.83 6.73
CA VAL A 123 -2.92 18.72 5.61
C VAL A 123 -2.12 18.31 4.38
N CYS A 124 -2.84 17.87 3.35
CA CYS A 124 -2.28 17.58 2.05
C CYS A 124 -1.81 18.85 1.35
N ASN A 125 -0.80 18.72 0.49
CA ASN A 125 -0.11 19.78 -0.22
C ASN A 125 0.62 20.74 0.75
N ARG A 126 0.76 22.03 0.43
CA ARG A 126 1.70 22.93 1.12
C ARG A 126 1.00 23.90 2.04
N ILE A 127 1.61 24.12 3.22
CA ILE A 127 1.36 25.28 4.07
C ILE A 127 2.57 26.19 3.94
N ALA A 128 2.33 27.41 3.43
CA ALA A 128 3.39 28.36 3.14
C ALA A 128 4.19 28.71 4.40
N LYS A 129 5.53 28.61 4.31
CA LYS A 129 6.48 28.88 5.40
C LYS A 129 6.27 28.02 6.64
N GLY A 130 5.50 26.91 6.53
CA GLY A 130 5.15 26.06 7.66
C GLY A 130 4.36 26.77 8.76
N LYS A 131 3.55 27.77 8.43
CA LYS A 131 2.83 28.56 9.43
C LYS A 131 1.37 28.78 9.07
N PHE A 132 0.50 28.73 10.09
CA PHE A 132 -0.89 29.14 9.97
C PHE A 132 -1.39 29.75 11.28
N THR A 133 -2.47 30.54 11.19
CA THR A 133 -3.17 31.08 12.36
C THR A 133 -4.53 30.40 12.48
N LEU A 134 -4.86 29.91 13.67
CA LEU A 134 -6.14 29.31 13.99
C LEU A 134 -6.62 29.88 15.33
N ASP A 135 -7.83 30.41 15.36
CA ASP A 135 -8.45 31.04 16.55
C ASP A 135 -7.57 32.14 17.23
N GLY A 136 -6.77 32.85 16.40
CA GLY A 136 -5.88 33.91 16.86
C GLY A 136 -4.51 33.46 17.37
N GLU A 137 -4.23 32.16 17.42
CA GLU A 137 -2.95 31.57 17.78
C GLU A 137 -2.15 31.17 16.53
N GLU A 138 -0.85 31.56 16.47
CA GLU A 138 0.06 31.15 15.40
C GLU A 138 0.68 29.79 15.71
N TYR A 139 0.57 28.86 14.76
CA TYR A 139 1.21 27.53 14.81
C TYR A 139 2.35 27.47 13.80
N THR A 140 3.45 26.83 14.21
CA THR A 140 4.63 26.59 13.38
C THR A 140 4.82 25.09 13.20
N LEU A 141 4.86 24.67 11.94
CA LEU A 141 5.03 23.27 11.51
C LEU A 141 6.45 23.03 11.01
N ALA A 142 6.85 21.76 10.93
CA ALA A 142 8.10 21.38 10.28
C ALA A 142 8.13 21.82 8.80
N THR A 143 9.27 22.36 8.34
CA THR A 143 9.47 22.78 6.93
C THR A 143 10.21 21.70 6.16
N ASN A 144 9.52 20.61 5.85
CA ASN A 144 10.06 19.45 5.14
C ASN A 144 10.16 19.61 3.61
N ASN A 145 9.75 20.78 3.09
CA ASN A 145 9.87 21.18 1.68
C ASN A 145 10.17 22.68 1.62
N ASP A 146 11.37 23.02 2.09
CA ASP A 146 11.83 24.40 2.35
C ASP A 146 11.44 25.40 1.25
N PRO A 147 10.83 26.54 1.60
CA PRO A 147 10.53 27.02 2.97
C PRO A 147 9.15 26.55 3.51
N ASN A 148 8.49 25.57 2.89
CA ASN A 148 7.12 25.19 3.17
C ASN A 148 7.03 23.88 3.97
N HIS A 149 5.88 23.69 4.61
CA HIS A 149 5.44 22.39 5.08
C HIS A 149 4.71 21.64 3.96
N LEU A 150 4.95 20.36 3.78
CA LEU A 150 4.38 19.53 2.73
C LEU A 150 3.79 18.24 3.30
N HIS A 151 2.58 17.90 2.87
CA HIS A 151 1.91 16.61 3.08
C HIS A 151 1.91 16.11 4.53
N GLY A 152 1.77 17.02 5.50
CA GLY A 152 1.65 16.67 6.92
C GLY A 152 2.97 16.55 7.67
N GLY A 153 4.12 16.77 7.03
CA GLY A 153 5.38 16.93 7.74
C GLY A 153 6.49 15.95 7.36
N GLY A 154 7.41 15.75 8.29
CA GLY A 154 8.61 14.95 8.15
C GLY A 154 8.41 13.48 8.52
N ASP A 155 9.09 13.05 9.58
CA ASP A 155 9.15 11.62 9.91
C ASP A 155 7.87 11.09 10.59
N LYS A 156 7.04 11.96 11.14
CA LYS A 156 5.75 11.63 11.76
C LYS A 156 4.54 11.92 10.88
N ALA A 157 4.77 12.25 9.60
CA ALA A 157 3.68 12.37 8.64
C ALA A 157 2.86 11.07 8.55
N LEU A 158 1.54 11.20 8.34
CA LEU A 158 0.61 10.05 8.32
C LEU A 158 1.03 8.97 7.31
N SER A 159 1.64 9.39 6.18
CA SER A 159 2.15 8.53 5.12
C SER A 159 3.33 7.64 5.52
N LYS A 160 3.97 7.92 6.66
CA LYS A 160 5.14 7.18 7.16
C LYS A 160 4.87 6.37 8.43
N GLN A 161 3.62 6.32 8.87
CA GLN A 161 3.22 5.59 10.07
C GLN A 161 2.53 4.27 9.71
N VAL A 162 2.63 3.28 10.61
CA VAL A 162 1.90 2.02 10.49
C VAL A 162 0.53 2.19 11.13
N TRP A 163 -0.53 2.04 10.34
CA TRP A 163 -1.92 2.17 10.75
C TRP A 163 -2.46 0.82 11.22
N LYS A 164 -3.35 0.83 12.20
CA LYS A 164 -4.11 -0.36 12.59
C LYS A 164 -5.16 -0.66 11.52
N ALA A 165 -5.21 -1.91 11.05
CA ALA A 165 -6.18 -2.34 10.04
C ALA A 165 -7.25 -3.24 10.66
N GLU A 166 -8.49 -3.06 10.20
CA GLU A 166 -9.66 -3.88 10.52
C GLU A 166 -10.39 -4.24 9.21
N PRO A 167 -10.23 -5.49 8.70
CA PRO A 167 -10.98 -5.95 7.54
C PRO A 167 -12.45 -6.15 7.90
N SER A 168 -13.35 -5.85 6.94
CA SER A 168 -14.78 -6.11 7.08
C SER A 168 -15.08 -7.61 6.98
N ALA A 169 -16.07 -8.09 7.72
CA ALA A 169 -16.58 -9.45 7.59
C ALA A 169 -17.59 -9.59 6.43
N ASP A 170 -18.28 -8.50 6.07
CA ASP A 170 -19.46 -8.54 5.19
C ASP A 170 -19.24 -7.87 3.83
N ALA A 171 -18.06 -7.26 3.59
CA ALA A 171 -17.76 -6.52 2.38
C ALA A 171 -16.28 -6.60 2.02
N GLN A 172 -15.94 -6.40 0.73
CA GLN A 172 -14.56 -6.22 0.29
C GLN A 172 -14.06 -4.82 0.71
N ALA A 173 -13.85 -4.64 2.02
CA ALA A 173 -13.45 -3.37 2.62
C ALA A 173 -12.48 -3.57 3.78
N VAL A 174 -11.53 -2.63 3.94
CA VAL A 174 -10.62 -2.57 5.08
C VAL A 174 -10.58 -1.15 5.62
N THR A 175 -10.71 -1.01 6.94
CA THR A 175 -10.61 0.26 7.65
C THR A 175 -9.26 0.37 8.33
N PHE A 176 -8.52 1.42 8.02
CA PHE A 176 -7.27 1.79 8.69
C PHE A 176 -7.54 2.88 9.70
N SER A 177 -6.98 2.78 10.90
CA SER A 177 -7.13 3.78 11.96
C SER A 177 -5.77 4.21 12.51
N LEU A 178 -5.65 5.51 12.83
CA LEU A 178 -4.47 6.12 13.42
C LEU A 178 -4.89 7.27 14.34
N ILE A 179 -4.09 7.49 15.41
CA ILE A 179 -4.20 8.68 16.25
C ILE A 179 -2.91 9.47 16.09
N SER A 180 -3.04 10.72 15.63
CA SER A 180 -1.94 11.69 15.61
C SER A 180 -2.07 12.57 16.86
N PRO A 181 -1.11 12.50 17.81
CA PRO A 181 -1.21 13.21 19.10
C PRO A 181 -1.05 14.72 18.95
N ASP A 182 -1.51 15.46 19.97
CA ASP A 182 -1.33 16.92 20.08
C ASP A 182 0.15 17.29 19.95
N GLY A 183 0.46 18.27 19.10
CA GLY A 183 1.81 18.73 18.82
C GLY A 183 2.60 17.92 17.79
N GLU A 184 2.08 16.80 17.28
CA GLU A 184 2.76 16.03 16.24
C GLU A 184 2.93 16.89 14.98
N GLU A 185 4.18 16.93 14.44
CA GLU A 185 4.61 17.82 13.33
C GLU A 185 4.24 19.30 13.52
N GLY A 186 3.85 19.73 14.75
CA GLY A 186 3.44 21.08 15.12
C GLY A 186 1.94 21.34 15.07
N TYR A 187 1.12 20.36 14.73
CA TYR A 187 -0.34 20.49 14.67
C TYR A 187 -0.99 20.42 16.06
N PRO A 188 -1.97 21.29 16.37
CA PRO A 188 -2.70 21.24 17.64
C PRO A 188 -3.74 20.10 17.69
N GLY A 189 -4.00 19.61 18.89
CA GLY A 189 -5.05 18.63 19.22
C GLY A 189 -4.71 17.19 18.85
N ASN A 190 -5.32 16.26 19.60
CA ASN A 190 -5.29 14.84 19.25
C ASN A 190 -6.28 14.61 18.10
N LEU A 191 -5.81 14.06 16.99
CA LEU A 191 -6.64 13.75 15.83
C LEU A 191 -6.75 12.22 15.67
N SER A 192 -7.95 11.69 15.86
CA SER A 192 -8.29 10.29 15.55
C SER A 192 -8.83 10.21 14.14
N MET A 193 -8.24 9.34 13.30
CA MET A 193 -8.58 9.22 11.88
C MET A 193 -8.92 7.79 11.52
N LYS A 194 -9.81 7.65 10.54
CA LYS A 194 -10.05 6.39 9.83
C LYS A 194 -10.04 6.65 8.33
N VAL A 195 -9.51 5.66 7.61
CA VAL A 195 -9.56 5.59 6.15
C VAL A 195 -10.09 4.21 5.78
N THR A 196 -11.22 4.16 5.08
CA THR A 196 -11.82 2.90 4.64
C THR A 196 -11.73 2.77 3.13
N TYR A 197 -11.08 1.71 2.67
CA TYR A 197 -11.07 1.32 1.27
C TYR A 197 -12.15 0.26 1.06
N THR A 198 -13.00 0.47 0.07
CA THR A 198 -14.05 -0.48 -0.32
C THR A 198 -13.98 -0.71 -1.83
N LEU A 199 -13.83 -1.97 -2.25
CA LEU A 199 -13.95 -2.36 -3.65
C LEU A 199 -15.35 -2.95 -3.87
N THR A 200 -16.20 -2.20 -4.57
CA THR A 200 -17.60 -2.59 -4.75
C THR A 200 -17.80 -3.56 -5.93
N ASP A 201 -18.94 -4.26 -5.94
CA ASP A 201 -19.33 -5.13 -7.05
C ASP A 201 -19.73 -4.36 -8.31
N GLU A 202 -19.96 -3.04 -8.19
CA GLU A 202 -20.17 -2.10 -9.28
C GLU A 202 -18.86 -1.59 -9.91
N ASN A 203 -17.70 -2.14 -9.48
CA ASN A 203 -16.36 -1.77 -9.93
C ASN A 203 -15.91 -0.36 -9.49
N GLU A 204 -16.37 0.08 -8.34
CA GLU A 204 -15.91 1.31 -7.71
C GLU A 204 -14.86 1.01 -6.63
N LEU A 205 -13.73 1.68 -6.64
CA LEU A 205 -12.84 1.80 -5.50
C LEU A 205 -13.21 3.06 -4.73
N ARG A 206 -13.90 2.89 -3.60
CA ARG A 206 -14.31 3.99 -2.72
C ARG A 206 -13.30 4.15 -1.58
N ILE A 207 -12.97 5.40 -1.26
CA ILE A 207 -12.07 5.76 -0.16
C ILE A 207 -12.80 6.78 0.72
N ASP A 208 -13.23 6.33 1.90
CA ASP A 208 -13.94 7.16 2.87
C ASP A 208 -12.98 7.61 3.97
N TYR A 209 -13.07 8.89 4.38
CA TYR A 209 -12.26 9.49 5.43
C TYR A 209 -13.16 9.96 6.58
N GLU A 210 -12.80 9.57 7.81
CA GLU A 210 -13.41 10.06 9.04
C GLU A 210 -12.33 10.62 9.95
N ALA A 211 -12.61 11.76 10.60
CA ALA A 211 -11.71 12.34 11.57
C ALA A 211 -12.48 12.98 12.73
N THR A 212 -11.96 12.82 13.95
CA THR A 212 -12.44 13.49 15.16
C THR A 212 -11.28 14.05 15.94
N THR A 213 -11.49 15.18 16.62
CA THR A 213 -10.44 15.86 17.37
C THR A 213 -10.99 16.42 18.68
N ASP A 214 -10.10 16.60 19.67
CA ASP A 214 -10.40 17.21 20.96
C ASP A 214 -10.07 18.74 21.00
N LYS A 215 -9.38 19.27 19.99
CA LYS A 215 -9.03 20.69 19.85
C LYS A 215 -9.12 21.09 18.37
N ALA A 216 -9.44 22.34 18.08
CA ALA A 216 -9.44 22.85 16.71
C ALA A 216 -8.08 22.57 16.04
N THR A 217 -8.12 21.98 14.84
CA THR A 217 -6.95 21.63 14.03
C THR A 217 -7.33 21.61 12.56
N PRO A 218 -6.45 22.01 11.63
CA PRO A 218 -6.73 21.88 10.20
C PRO A 218 -6.63 20.42 9.76
N VAL A 219 -7.61 19.97 8.96
CA VAL A 219 -7.64 18.62 8.40
C VAL A 219 -7.94 18.69 6.90
N ASN A 220 -7.09 18.06 6.10
CA ASN A 220 -7.27 17.88 4.65
C ASN A 220 -6.55 16.60 4.23
N LEU A 221 -7.25 15.47 4.29
CA LEU A 221 -6.72 14.15 3.94
C LEU A 221 -6.93 13.84 2.46
N THR A 222 -6.02 13.12 1.84
CA THR A 222 -6.17 12.60 0.48
C THR A 222 -5.38 11.31 0.28
N ASN A 223 -5.81 10.50 -0.71
CA ASN A 223 -4.98 9.46 -1.28
C ASN A 223 -4.08 10.05 -2.37
N HIS A 224 -2.83 9.64 -2.41
CA HIS A 224 -1.82 10.19 -3.32
C HIS A 224 -1.42 9.17 -4.41
N ALA A 225 -2.38 8.42 -4.93
CA ALA A 225 -2.12 7.46 -6.00
C ALA A 225 -1.64 8.14 -7.29
N TYR A 226 -0.71 7.48 -7.97
CA TYR A 226 -0.26 7.81 -9.31
C TYR A 226 -0.75 6.71 -10.24
N PHE A 227 -1.68 7.06 -11.11
CA PHE A 227 -2.23 6.14 -12.11
C PHE A 227 -1.34 6.11 -13.36
N ASN A 228 -1.12 4.90 -13.87
CA ASN A 228 -0.40 4.63 -15.11
C ASN A 228 -1.35 3.86 -16.06
N LEU A 229 -2.13 4.60 -16.85
CA LEU A 229 -3.20 4.09 -17.74
C LEU A 229 -2.70 3.88 -19.16
#